data_767c4142d9376012b2575ee74edcc71c
#
_entry.id   767c4142d9376012b2575ee74edcc71c
#
_cell.length_a   1.000
_cell.length_b   1.000
_cell.length_c   1.000
_cell.angle_alpha   90.00
_cell.angle_beta   90.00
_cell.angle_gamma   90.00
#
_symmetry.space_group_name_H-M   'P 1'
#
loop_
_entity.id
_entity.type
_entity.pdbx_description
1 polymer ?
#
loop_
_entity_poly.entity_id
_entity_poly.type
_entity_poly.pdbx_seq_one_letter_code
_entity_poly.pdbx_strand_id
1 'polypeptide(L)'
;MATGTLPDAGQILNSLINSILLVDDDLAVHFANPAAQQLLAQSSRKLFGTPLPELLSYFSLNIGLMQESLQAGQGFTDNEVTLVIDGRSHILSLTAQRLPEGFILLEMAPMDNQRRLSQEQLQHAQQVAARDLVRGLAHEIKN
;
A
#
# COMPACT_ATOMS: atom_id res chain seq x y z
N MET A 1 24.17 28.12 -7.68
CA MET A 1 24.67 26.89 -7.10
C MET A 1 24.16 26.74 -5.68
N ALA A 2 23.44 25.70 -5.45
CA ALA A 2 22.92 25.46 -4.13
C ALA A 2 24.07 25.17 -3.18
N THR A 3 24.36 26.09 -2.35
CA THR A 3 25.28 25.88 -1.25
C THR A 3 24.55 25.07 -0.19
N GLY A 4 24.18 23.89 -0.58
CA GLY A 4 23.15 23.23 0.10
C GLY A 4 23.40 22.84 1.51
N THR A 5 22.61 23.45 2.32
CA THR A 5 22.17 22.78 3.53
C THR A 5 21.27 21.63 3.08
N LEU A 6 21.66 20.41 3.37
CA LEU A 6 20.78 19.28 3.11
C LEU A 6 19.47 19.45 3.89
N PRO A 7 18.34 19.07 3.30
CA PRO A 7 17.09 19.07 4.06
C PRO A 7 17.18 18.08 5.21
N ASP A 8 16.47 18.34 6.30
CA ASP A 8 16.41 17.41 7.42
C ASP A 8 15.50 16.22 7.09
N ALA A 9 15.52 15.21 7.96
CA ALA A 9 14.75 14.00 7.75
C ALA A 9 13.24 14.28 7.64
N GLY A 10 12.72 15.22 8.43
CA GLY A 10 11.32 15.59 8.37
C GLY A 10 10.93 16.22 7.05
N GLN A 11 11.77 17.09 6.50
CA GLN A 11 11.55 17.70 5.19
C GLN A 11 11.55 16.66 4.08
N ILE A 12 12.47 15.69 4.14
CA ILE A 12 12.54 14.60 3.18
C ILE A 12 11.27 13.75 3.24
N LEU A 13 10.85 13.33 4.43
CA LEU A 13 9.66 12.51 4.61
C LEU A 13 8.40 13.23 4.14
N ASN A 14 8.31 14.54 4.37
CA ASN A 14 7.17 15.35 3.96
C ASN A 14 7.09 15.57 2.46
N SER A 15 8.20 15.40 1.74
CA SER A 15 8.23 15.58 0.27
C SER A 15 8.00 14.28 -0.48
N LEU A 16 7.95 13.14 0.19
CA LEU A 16 7.74 11.85 -0.46
C LEU A 16 6.30 11.69 -0.94
N ILE A 17 6.15 11.09 -2.11
CA ILE A 17 4.85 10.80 -2.72
C ILE A 17 4.17 9.62 -2.01
N ASN A 18 4.96 8.66 -1.55
CA ASN A 18 4.44 7.49 -0.84
C ASN A 18 3.99 7.88 0.57
N SER A 19 2.98 7.18 1.05
CA SER A 19 2.47 7.38 2.41
C SER A 19 3.42 6.74 3.41
N ILE A 20 3.89 7.54 4.36
CA ILE A 20 4.80 7.11 5.42
C ILE A 20 4.08 7.26 6.76
N LEU A 21 3.99 6.17 7.49
CA LEU A 21 3.47 6.15 8.86
C LEU A 21 4.51 5.56 9.79
N LEU A 22 4.62 6.15 10.96
CA LEU A 22 5.36 5.57 12.07
C LEU A 22 4.34 5.12 13.10
N VAL A 23 4.33 3.83 13.42
CA VAL A 23 3.37 3.26 14.36
C VAL A 23 4.12 2.50 15.46
N ASP A 24 3.44 2.25 16.56
CA ASP A 24 3.94 1.39 17.62
C ASP A 24 3.46 -0.06 17.45
N ASP A 25 3.71 -0.91 18.44
CA ASP A 25 3.32 -2.32 18.37
C ASP A 25 1.80 -2.53 18.34
N ASP A 26 1.03 -1.56 18.82
CA ASP A 26 -0.43 -1.57 18.75
C ASP A 26 -0.95 -0.92 17.47
N LEU A 27 -0.06 -0.56 16.56
CA LEU A 27 -0.34 0.14 15.31
C LEU A 27 -0.89 1.56 15.53
N ALA A 28 -0.73 2.12 16.71
CA ALA A 28 -1.09 3.51 16.96
C ALA A 28 -0.14 4.43 16.21
N VAL A 29 -0.69 5.43 15.53
CA VAL A 29 0.08 6.33 14.68
C VAL A 29 0.84 7.34 15.54
N HIS A 30 2.14 7.47 15.29
CA HIS A 30 3.00 8.48 15.93
C HIS A 30 3.50 9.53 14.94
N PHE A 31 3.50 9.22 13.66
CA PHE A 31 3.87 10.15 12.60
C PHE A 31 3.16 9.77 11.32
N ALA A 32 2.72 10.77 10.56
CA ALA A 32 2.13 10.60 9.24
C ALA A 32 2.62 11.74 8.35
N ASN A 33 3.23 11.42 7.21
CA ASN A 33 3.60 12.44 6.25
C ASN A 33 2.35 12.97 5.52
N PRO A 34 2.46 14.07 4.74
CA PRO A 34 1.29 14.61 4.04
C PRO A 34 0.60 13.61 3.13
N ALA A 35 1.34 12.74 2.44
CA ALA A 35 0.74 11.71 1.59
C ALA A 35 -0.13 10.74 2.40
N ALA A 36 0.32 10.33 3.59
CA ALA A 36 -0.46 9.48 4.49
C ALA A 36 -1.71 10.18 5.00
N GLN A 37 -1.61 11.45 5.32
CA GLN A 37 -2.75 12.26 5.75
C GLN A 37 -3.80 12.37 4.66
N GLN A 38 -3.38 12.53 3.40
CA GLN A 38 -4.29 12.55 2.26
C GLN A 38 -4.93 11.17 2.05
N LEU A 39 -4.15 10.11 2.11
CA LEU A 39 -4.66 8.75 1.93
C LEU A 39 -5.71 8.42 2.96
N LEU A 40 -5.46 8.74 4.22
CA LEU A 40 -6.34 8.42 5.34
C LEU A 40 -7.42 9.50 5.56
N ALA A 41 -7.37 10.59 4.80
CA ALA A 41 -8.31 11.72 4.87
C ALA A 41 -8.43 12.29 6.29
N GLN A 42 -7.33 12.31 7.03
CA GLN A 42 -7.25 12.82 8.40
C GLN A 42 -6.01 13.66 8.59
N SER A 43 -6.10 14.68 9.43
CA SER A 43 -4.94 15.47 9.82
C SER A 43 -4.03 14.66 10.75
N SER A 44 -2.74 15.00 10.80
CA SER A 44 -1.80 14.32 11.69
C SER A 44 -2.22 14.40 13.15
N ARG A 45 -2.86 15.49 13.55
CA ARG A 45 -3.37 15.67 14.93
C ARG A 45 -4.41 14.61 15.27
N LYS A 46 -5.33 14.30 14.33
CA LYS A 46 -6.36 13.27 14.55
C LYS A 46 -5.81 11.86 14.46
N LEU A 47 -4.79 11.67 13.63
CA LEU A 47 -4.15 10.36 13.47
C LEU A 47 -3.32 9.97 14.69
N PHE A 48 -2.71 10.94 15.34
CA PHE A 48 -1.78 10.67 16.42
C PHE A 48 -2.45 9.90 17.56
N GLY A 49 -1.84 8.78 17.93
CA GLY A 49 -2.31 7.92 19.01
C GLY A 49 -3.46 6.99 18.64
N THR A 50 -3.99 7.10 17.41
CA THR A 50 -5.11 6.25 16.98
C THR A 50 -4.57 5.00 16.31
N PRO A 51 -5.00 3.80 16.72
CA PRO A 51 -4.63 2.57 16.03
C PRO A 51 -5.12 2.58 14.58
N LEU A 52 -4.24 2.24 13.67
CA LEU A 52 -4.54 2.26 12.24
C LEU A 52 -5.80 1.48 11.86
N PRO A 53 -6.02 0.25 12.39
CA PRO A 53 -7.22 -0.50 12.04
C PRO A 53 -8.54 0.20 12.44
N GLU A 54 -8.52 1.06 13.45
CA GLU A 54 -9.72 1.80 13.86
C GLU A 54 -10.12 2.88 12.87
N LEU A 55 -9.18 3.32 12.03
CA LEU A 55 -9.43 4.34 11.01
C LEU A 55 -10.07 3.76 9.75
N LEU A 56 -10.00 2.44 9.57
CA LEU A 56 -10.33 1.78 8.31
C LEU A 56 -11.59 0.93 8.47
N SER A 57 -12.48 0.99 7.47
CA SER A 57 -13.63 0.09 7.39
C SER A 57 -13.20 -1.32 7.01
N TYR A 58 -12.13 -1.42 6.24
CA TYR A 58 -11.56 -2.69 5.79
C TYR A 58 -10.06 -2.54 5.59
N PHE A 59 -9.31 -3.56 5.96
CA PHE A 59 -7.87 -3.58 5.79
C PHE A 59 -7.45 -5.04 5.55
N SER A 60 -6.97 -5.33 4.35
CA SER A 60 -6.64 -6.71 3.95
C SER A 60 -5.31 -7.20 4.50
N LEU A 61 -4.51 -6.33 5.10
CA LEU A 61 -3.20 -6.69 5.64
C LEU A 61 -3.34 -7.78 6.71
N ASN A 62 -2.53 -8.83 6.59
CA ASN A 62 -2.40 -9.82 7.65
C ASN A 62 -1.45 -9.28 8.72
N ILE A 63 -2.01 -8.63 9.72
CA ILE A 63 -1.25 -7.96 10.78
C ILE A 63 -0.44 -8.96 11.59
N GLY A 64 -1.00 -10.13 11.89
CA GLY A 64 -0.29 -11.17 12.64
C GLY A 64 0.95 -11.65 11.91
N LEU A 65 0.85 -11.90 10.61
CA LEU A 65 1.98 -12.32 9.79
C LEU A 65 3.05 -11.23 9.71
N MET A 66 2.63 -9.98 9.56
CA MET A 66 3.55 -8.85 9.56
C MET A 66 4.30 -8.76 10.89
N GLN A 67 3.58 -8.87 12.00
CA GLN A 67 4.20 -8.80 13.34
C GLN A 67 5.17 -9.95 13.58
N GLU A 68 4.85 -11.16 13.13
CA GLU A 68 5.77 -12.30 13.21
C GLU A 68 7.06 -12.03 12.45
N SER A 69 6.97 -11.53 11.23
CA SER A 69 8.14 -11.21 10.43
C SER A 69 9.02 -10.15 11.12
N LEU A 70 8.40 -9.10 11.63
CA LEU A 70 9.10 -8.03 12.29
C LEU A 70 9.76 -8.48 13.59
N GLN A 71 9.11 -9.36 14.35
CA GLN A 71 9.68 -9.93 15.58
C GLN A 71 10.88 -10.82 15.27
N ALA A 72 10.87 -11.50 14.12
CA ALA A 72 11.98 -12.30 13.66
C ALA A 72 13.13 -11.47 13.09
N GLY A 73 13.04 -10.14 13.13
CA GLY A 73 14.06 -9.23 12.60
C GLY A 73 14.04 -9.08 11.10
N GLN A 74 12.95 -9.49 10.44
CA GLN A 74 12.80 -9.42 8.99
C GLN A 74 11.82 -8.31 8.62
N GLY A 75 12.08 -7.64 7.49
CA GLY A 75 11.11 -6.74 6.90
C GLY A 75 9.92 -7.50 6.34
N PHE A 76 8.81 -6.81 6.17
CA PHE A 76 7.59 -7.38 5.62
C PHE A 76 7.14 -6.57 4.41
N THR A 77 6.74 -7.26 3.35
CA THR A 77 6.20 -6.61 2.16
C THR A 77 4.94 -7.35 1.71
N ASP A 78 3.88 -6.59 1.46
CA ASP A 78 2.69 -7.09 0.80
C ASP A 78 2.44 -6.20 -0.42
N ASN A 79 2.52 -6.79 -1.60
CA ASN A 79 2.43 -6.04 -2.85
C ASN A 79 1.00 -5.62 -3.20
N GLU A 80 0.01 -6.15 -2.51
CA GLU A 80 -1.38 -5.83 -2.80
C GLU A 80 -2.19 -5.82 -1.51
N VAL A 81 -2.33 -4.62 -0.94
CA VAL A 81 -3.14 -4.40 0.26
C VAL A 81 -4.32 -3.51 -0.13
N THR A 82 -5.51 -3.94 0.24
CA THR A 82 -6.71 -3.14 0.06
C THR A 82 -7.06 -2.48 1.39
N LEU A 83 -7.28 -1.18 1.36
CA LEU A 83 -7.84 -0.48 2.50
C LEU A 83 -9.05 0.34 2.05
N VAL A 84 -10.03 0.43 2.92
CA VAL A 84 -11.25 1.21 2.68
C VAL A 84 -11.41 2.21 3.81
N ILE A 85 -11.51 3.47 3.45
CA ILE A 85 -11.77 4.55 4.38
C ILE A 85 -12.83 5.48 3.80
N ASP A 86 -13.85 5.81 4.58
CA ASP A 86 -14.96 6.69 4.18
C ASP A 86 -15.56 6.29 2.83
N GLY A 87 -15.74 4.98 2.61
CA GLY A 87 -16.31 4.45 1.37
C GLY A 87 -15.37 4.46 0.17
N ARG A 88 -14.13 4.91 0.35
CA ARG A 88 -13.11 4.91 -0.72
C ARG A 88 -12.19 3.72 -0.56
N SER A 89 -12.02 2.98 -1.65
CA SER A 89 -11.15 1.82 -1.70
C SER A 89 -9.81 2.19 -2.35
N HIS A 90 -8.73 1.78 -1.71
CA HIS A 90 -7.37 1.99 -2.23
C HIS A 90 -6.64 0.65 -2.27
N ILE A 91 -5.95 0.40 -3.36
CA ILE A 91 -5.07 -0.75 -3.51
C ILE A 91 -3.63 -0.25 -3.50
N LEU A 92 -2.85 -0.75 -2.57
CA LEU A 92 -1.52 -0.23 -2.27
C LEU A 92 -0.54 -1.38 -2.12
N SER A 93 0.75 -1.12 -2.35
CA SER A 93 1.79 -1.97 -1.83
C SER A 93 2.21 -1.44 -0.45
N LEU A 94 2.49 -2.34 0.47
CA LEU A 94 2.87 -1.99 1.83
C LEU A 94 4.18 -2.66 2.18
N THR A 95 5.10 -1.86 2.73
CA THR A 95 6.36 -2.33 3.27
C THR A 95 6.43 -1.92 4.73
N ALA A 96 6.79 -2.84 5.60
CA ALA A 96 6.94 -2.60 7.03
C ALA A 96 8.34 -2.96 7.47
N GLN A 97 8.91 -2.13 8.34
CA GLN A 97 10.24 -2.33 8.88
C GLN A 97 10.25 -1.89 10.34
N ARG A 98 10.83 -2.74 11.20
CA ARG A 98 11.01 -2.37 12.60
C ARG A 98 12.21 -1.45 12.74
N LEU A 99 11.99 -0.33 13.41
CA LEU A 99 13.05 0.61 13.75
C LEU A 99 13.54 0.36 15.17
N PRO A 100 14.73 0.86 15.52
CA PRO A 100 15.14 0.89 16.93
C PRO A 100 14.08 1.59 17.77
N GLU A 101 14.03 1.30 19.05
CA GLU A 101 13.12 1.90 20.02
C GLU A 101 11.66 1.42 19.92
N GLY A 102 11.41 0.36 19.16
CA GLY A 102 10.10 -0.31 19.14
C GLY A 102 9.07 0.26 18.18
N PHE A 103 9.46 1.18 17.32
CA PHE A 103 8.56 1.70 16.28
C PHE A 103 8.61 0.86 15.02
N ILE A 104 7.53 0.91 14.27
CA ILE A 104 7.40 0.26 12.96
C ILE A 104 7.20 1.35 11.91
N LEU A 105 8.04 1.33 10.89
CA LEU A 105 7.90 2.22 9.74
C LEU A 105 7.04 1.51 8.69
N LEU A 106 5.91 2.11 8.34
CA LEU A 106 5.04 1.64 7.27
C LEU A 106 5.17 2.57 6.09
N GLU A 107 5.48 2.01 4.93
CA GLU A 107 5.47 2.72 3.67
C GLU A 107 4.41 2.11 2.77
N MET A 108 3.48 2.94 2.30
CA MET A 108 2.42 2.51 1.40
C MET A 108 2.52 3.30 0.10
N ALA A 109 2.62 2.57 -1.00
CA ALA A 109 2.68 3.15 -2.32
C ALA A 109 1.42 2.79 -3.08
N PRO A 110 0.73 3.77 -3.71
CA PRO A 110 -0.40 3.43 -4.57
C PRO A 110 0.09 2.53 -5.69
N MET A 111 -0.73 1.56 -6.07
CA MET A 111 -0.42 0.74 -7.23
C MET A 111 -0.23 1.65 -8.45
N ASP A 112 0.91 1.49 -9.09
CA ASP A 112 1.23 2.23 -10.30
C ASP A 112 0.11 1.99 -11.32
N ASN A 113 -0.49 3.07 -11.82
CA ASN A 113 -1.53 3.00 -12.84
C ASN A 113 -1.08 2.21 -14.06
N GLN A 114 0.19 2.33 -14.43
CA GLN A 114 0.78 1.60 -15.53
C GLN A 114 0.80 0.10 -15.27
N ARG A 115 1.15 -0.30 -14.06
CA ARG A 115 1.16 -1.70 -13.62
C ARG A 115 -0.25 -2.28 -13.59
N ARG A 116 -1.18 -1.49 -13.08
CA ARG A 116 -2.60 -1.85 -13.00
C ARG A 116 -3.20 -2.03 -14.39
N LEU A 117 -2.95 -1.09 -15.29
CA LEU A 117 -3.40 -1.17 -16.68
C LEU A 117 -2.79 -2.37 -17.40
N SER A 118 -1.50 -2.67 -17.16
CA SER A 118 -0.85 -3.83 -17.75
C SER A 118 -1.48 -5.13 -17.30
N GLN A 119 -1.83 -5.24 -16.02
CA GLN A 119 -2.51 -6.43 -15.50
C GLN A 119 -3.91 -6.58 -16.09
N GLU A 120 -4.66 -5.50 -16.15
CA GLU A 120 -6.00 -5.50 -16.77
C GLU A 120 -5.93 -5.85 -18.25
N GLN A 121 -4.97 -5.30 -18.96
CA GLN A 121 -4.75 -5.61 -20.37
C GLN A 121 -4.37 -7.08 -20.58
N LEU A 122 -3.52 -7.62 -19.72
CA LEU A 122 -3.13 -9.02 -19.80
C LEU A 122 -4.33 -9.95 -19.57
N GLN A 123 -5.15 -9.67 -18.56
CA GLN A 123 -6.37 -10.43 -18.29
C GLN A 123 -7.34 -10.35 -19.46
N HIS A 124 -7.52 -9.16 -20.01
CA HIS A 124 -8.38 -8.98 -21.18
C HIS A 124 -7.88 -9.76 -22.40
N ALA A 125 -6.57 -9.71 -22.66
CA ALA A 125 -5.95 -10.47 -23.73
C ALA A 125 -6.15 -11.97 -23.55
N GLN A 126 -6.03 -12.48 -22.34
CA GLN A 126 -6.27 -13.88 -22.02
C GLN A 126 -7.73 -14.27 -22.27
N GLN A 127 -8.67 -13.41 -21.89
CA GLN A 127 -10.10 -13.65 -22.14
C GLN A 127 -10.41 -13.66 -23.62
N VAL A 128 -9.85 -12.75 -24.39
CA VAL A 128 -10.05 -12.68 -25.83
C VAL A 128 -9.48 -13.93 -26.52
N ALA A 129 -8.27 -14.35 -26.14
CA ALA A 129 -7.63 -15.53 -26.67
C ALA A 129 -8.45 -16.80 -26.37
N ALA A 130 -8.96 -16.93 -25.16
CA ALA A 130 -9.82 -18.06 -24.78
C ALA A 130 -11.10 -18.07 -25.57
N ARG A 131 -11.71 -16.91 -25.78
CA ARG A 131 -12.93 -16.77 -26.55
C ARG A 131 -12.73 -17.15 -28.03
N ASP A 132 -11.62 -16.72 -28.60
CA ASP A 132 -11.28 -17.04 -30.00
C ASP A 132 -10.98 -18.53 -30.16
N LEU A 133 -10.34 -19.15 -29.18
CA LEU A 133 -10.08 -20.58 -29.18
C LEU A 133 -11.40 -21.38 -29.18
N VAL A 134 -12.35 -20.99 -28.33
CA VAL A 134 -13.66 -21.63 -28.25
C VAL A 134 -14.40 -21.48 -29.57
N ARG A 135 -14.36 -20.32 -30.22
CA ARG A 135 -14.97 -20.09 -31.54
C ARG A 135 -14.35 -20.99 -32.61
N GLY A 136 -13.01 -21.11 -32.59
CA GLY A 136 -12.30 -21.98 -33.52
C GLY A 136 -12.72 -23.44 -33.38
N LEU A 137 -12.81 -23.93 -32.14
CA LEU A 137 -13.28 -25.29 -31.88
C LEU A 137 -14.72 -25.50 -32.33
N ALA A 138 -15.61 -24.55 -32.02
CA ALA A 138 -17.00 -24.63 -32.46
C ALA A 138 -17.12 -24.66 -33.98
N HIS A 139 -16.26 -23.92 -34.69
CA HIS A 139 -16.23 -23.87 -36.13
C HIS A 139 -15.79 -25.21 -36.74
N GLU A 140 -14.79 -25.85 -36.16
CA GLU A 140 -14.32 -27.17 -36.57
C GLU A 140 -15.38 -28.25 -36.35
N ILE A 141 -16.11 -28.19 -35.26
CA ILE A 141 -17.17 -29.14 -34.94
C ILE A 141 -18.33 -29.04 -35.93
N LYS A 142 -18.63 -27.84 -36.41
CA LYS A 142 -19.70 -27.64 -37.42
C LYS A 142 -19.34 -28.09 -38.81
N ASN A 143 -18.08 -28.20 -39.12
CA ASN A 143 -17.60 -28.65 -40.39
C ASN A 143 -17.32 -30.16 -40.37
#